data_083f25e79efa95803e643d19d9cba975
#
_entry.id   083f25e79efa95803e643d19d9cba975
#
_cell.length_a   1.000
_cell.length_b   1.000
_cell.length_c   1.000
_cell.angle_alpha   90.00
_cell.angle_beta   90.00
_cell.angle_gamma   90.00
#
_symmetry.space_group_name_H-M   'P 1'
#
loop_
_entity.id
_entity.type
_entity.pdbx_description
1 polymer ?
#
loop_
_entity_poly.entity_id
_entity_poly.type
_entity_poly.pdbx_seq_one_letter_code
_entity_poly.pdbx_strand_id
1 'polypeptide(L)' 'MSRRWRVVLLRAKGEILGTVEAPDVAAAKAAAAVQFELDDVQHNRITVQELA' A
#
# COMPACT_ATOMS: atom_id res chain seq x y z
N MET A 1 -9.30 7.33 13.53
CA MET A 1 -8.12 8.15 13.28
C MET A 1 -7.27 7.52 12.20
N SER A 2 -6.65 8.34 11.35
CA SER A 2 -5.81 7.82 10.29
C SER A 2 -4.46 7.36 10.84
N ARG A 3 -3.93 6.31 10.24
CA ARG A 3 -2.61 5.77 10.53
C ARG A 3 -1.78 5.81 9.27
N ARG A 4 -0.48 5.82 9.41
CA ARG A 4 0.41 5.76 8.25
C ARG A 4 0.78 4.32 7.94
N TRP A 5 0.85 4.03 6.65
CA TRP A 5 1.13 2.67 6.16
C TRP A 5 2.21 2.75 5.11
N ARG A 6 3.21 1.88 5.20
CA ARG A 6 4.20 1.72 4.15
C ARG A 6 3.65 0.74 3.12
N VAL A 7 3.68 1.14 1.86
CA VAL A 7 3.21 0.31 0.76
C VAL A 7 4.40 -0.33 0.06
N VAL A 8 4.41 -1.66 -0.01
CA VAL A 8 5.49 -2.43 -0.63
C VAL A 8 4.88 -3.27 -1.74
N LEU A 9 5.44 -3.17 -2.94
CA LEU A 9 5.05 -4.02 -4.06
C LEU A 9 5.89 -5.30 -4.01
N LEU A 10 5.21 -6.45 -3.96
CA LEU A 10 5.86 -7.75 -3.89
C LEU A 10 6.39 -8.14 -5.26
N ARG A 11 7.67 -7.91 -5.48
CA ARG A 11 8.43 -8.34 -6.65
C ARG A 11 9.64 -9.11 -6.14
N ALA A 12 10.46 -9.63 -7.07
CA ALA A 12 11.64 -10.42 -6.72
C ALA A 12 12.50 -9.79 -5.63
N LYS A 13 12.60 -8.46 -5.61
CA LYS A 13 13.41 -7.73 -4.62
C LYS A 13 12.58 -6.97 -3.59
N GLY A 14 11.25 -6.94 -3.73
CA GLY A 14 10.39 -6.07 -2.94
C GLY A 14 10.67 -4.59 -3.24
N GLU A 15 9.65 -3.83 -3.57
CA GLU A 15 9.81 -2.42 -3.93
C GLU A 15 8.93 -1.56 -3.05
N ILE A 16 9.55 -0.63 -2.32
CA ILE A 16 8.80 0.31 -1.50
C ILE A 16 8.24 1.40 -2.40
N LEU A 17 6.91 1.48 -2.52
CA LEU A 17 6.26 2.48 -3.34
C LEU A 17 6.14 3.83 -2.63
N GLY A 18 5.94 3.79 -1.33
CA GLY A 18 5.77 5.00 -0.54
C GLY A 18 4.90 4.76 0.68
N THR A 19 4.29 5.82 1.19
CA THR A 19 3.42 5.72 2.35
C THR A 19 2.05 6.30 2.03
N VAL A 20 1.03 5.77 2.70
CA VAL A 20 -0.35 6.30 2.61
C VAL A 20 -0.91 6.45 4.00
N GLU A 21 -1.91 7.31 4.14
CA GLU A 21 -2.66 7.44 5.38
C GLU A 21 -4.03 6.80 5.21
N ALA A 22 -4.40 5.95 6.16
CA ALA A 22 -5.69 5.27 6.12
C ALA A 22 -6.04 4.75 7.52
N PRO A 23 -7.32 4.58 7.82
CA PRO A 23 -7.74 4.09 9.14
C PRO A 23 -7.47 2.60 9.35
N ASP A 24 -7.37 1.82 8.30
CA ASP A 24 -7.16 0.37 8.38
C ASP A 24 -6.46 -0.16 7.13
N VAL A 25 -6.16 -1.47 7.14
CA VAL A 25 -5.45 -2.14 6.04
C VAL A 25 -6.22 -2.06 4.72
N ALA A 26 -7.52 -2.30 4.74
CA ALA A 26 -8.33 -2.29 3.53
C ALA A 26 -8.32 -0.91 2.88
N ALA A 27 -8.50 0.14 3.69
CA ALA A 27 -8.47 1.51 3.21
C ALA A 27 -7.06 1.88 2.72
N ALA A 28 -6.01 1.37 3.39
CA ALA A 28 -4.63 1.61 2.98
C ALA A 28 -4.35 1.03 1.60
N LYS A 29 -4.81 -0.18 1.32
CA LYS A 29 -4.65 -0.80 0.01
C LYS A 29 -5.40 -0.04 -1.07
N ALA A 30 -6.63 0.38 -0.79
CA ALA A 30 -7.42 1.18 -1.73
C ALA A 30 -6.74 2.51 -2.02
N ALA A 31 -6.25 3.19 -1.00
CA ALA A 31 -5.54 4.46 -1.16
C ALA A 31 -4.27 4.27 -1.99
N ALA A 32 -3.52 3.20 -1.73
CA ALA A 32 -2.30 2.89 -2.48
C ALA A 32 -2.61 2.65 -3.96
N ALA A 33 -3.68 1.91 -4.26
CA ALA A 33 -4.06 1.63 -5.64
C ALA A 33 -4.34 2.92 -6.41
N VAL A 34 -4.99 3.88 -5.79
CA VAL A 34 -5.27 5.18 -6.40
C VAL A 34 -4.01 6.03 -6.50
N GLN A 35 -3.27 6.15 -5.40
CA GLN A 35 -2.12 7.04 -5.32
C GLN A 35 -0.98 6.62 -6.26
N PHE A 36 -0.74 5.31 -6.39
CA PHE A 36 0.34 4.77 -7.20
C PHE A 36 -0.13 4.23 -8.55
N GLU A 37 -1.40 4.43 -8.89
CA GLU A 37 -2.00 4.03 -10.16
C GLU A 37 -1.77 2.53 -10.45
N LEU A 38 -2.04 1.70 -9.45
CA LEU A 38 -1.82 0.27 -9.56
C LEU A 38 -2.94 -0.40 -10.35
N ASP A 39 -2.57 -1.35 -11.22
CA ASP A 39 -3.56 -2.19 -11.90
C ASP A 39 -4.00 -3.34 -10.97
N ASP A 40 -4.94 -4.18 -11.45
CA ASP A 40 -5.49 -5.26 -10.64
C ASP A 40 -4.40 -6.24 -10.17
N VAL A 41 -3.45 -6.56 -11.04
CA VAL A 41 -2.37 -7.48 -10.71
C VAL A 41 -1.48 -6.88 -9.64
N GLN A 42 -1.07 -5.63 -9.82
CA GLN A 42 -0.22 -4.95 -8.86
C GLN A 42 -0.93 -4.76 -7.53
N HIS A 43 -2.22 -4.40 -7.55
CA HIS A 43 -3.02 -4.24 -6.34
C HIS A 43 -3.04 -5.51 -5.49
N ASN A 44 -3.08 -6.68 -6.14
CA ASN A 44 -3.07 -7.95 -5.43
C ASN A 44 -1.68 -8.35 -4.92
N ARG A 45 -0.63 -7.67 -5.39
CA ARG A 45 0.75 -7.97 -5.03
C ARG A 45 1.36 -6.97 -4.07
N ILE A 46 0.60 -6.03 -3.58
CA ILE A 46 1.10 -5.08 -2.59
C ILE A 46 0.84 -5.59 -1.18
N THR A 47 1.70 -5.19 -0.27
CA THR A 47 1.46 -5.34 1.16
C THR A 47 1.56 -3.97 1.80
N VAL A 48 0.83 -3.77 2.88
CA VAL A 48 0.89 -2.53 3.64
C VAL A 48 1.30 -2.85 5.06
N GLN A 49 2.21 -2.04 5.60
CA GLN A 49 2.73 -2.20 6.95
C GLN A 49 2.42 -0.95 7.75
N GLU A 50 1.79 -1.13 8.88
CA GLU A 50 1.48 -0.01 9.76
C GLU A 50 2.79 0.59 10.32
N LEU A 51 2.89 1.91 10.20
CA LEU A 51 4.01 2.65 10.76
C LEU A 51 3.57 3.23 12.10
N ALA A 52 4.19 2.79 13.14
CA ALA A 52 3.86 3.19 14.50
C ALA A 52 4.06 4.69 14.72
#